data_bfb8e4fe13195235d7104234c64711b2
#
_entry.id   bfb8e4fe13195235d7104234c64711b2
#
_cell.length_a   1.000
_cell.length_b   1.000
_cell.length_c   1.000
_cell.angle_alpha   90.00
_cell.angle_beta   90.00
_cell.angle_gamma   90.00
#
_symmetry.space_group_name_H-M   'P 1'
#
loop_
_entity.id
_entity.type
_entity.pdbx_description
1 polymer ?
#
loop_
_entity_poly.entity_id
_entity_poly.type
_entity_poly.pdbx_seq_one_letter_code
_entity_poly.pdbx_strand_id
1 'polypeptide(L)'
;MIIMQNTKETIEVLNDLIQINNDRITGYEKAIKETKAEDEDLKVLFATMIAESHRNKIALATEVQTMGAEVENGTTTSGKIYRAWMDVKAVFTGHDRHTVLANCEAGEDAAKRAYHTALEHESLPAYIREMLVQQQGNLMASHDEIKSLRDQYA
;
A
#
# COMPACT_ATOMS: atom_id res chain seq x y z
N MET A 1 27.64 -16.18 -0.59
CA MET A 1 27.45 -15.39 0.65
C MET A 1 26.73 -14.09 0.37
N ILE A 2 27.28 -13.23 -0.47
CA ILE A 2 26.66 -11.95 -0.83
C ILE A 2 25.29 -12.13 -1.47
N ILE A 3 25.16 -13.10 -2.38
CA ILE A 3 23.91 -13.38 -3.08
C ILE A 3 22.81 -13.82 -2.09
N MET A 4 23.14 -14.64 -1.10
CA MET A 4 22.18 -15.12 -0.10
C MET A 4 21.70 -13.96 0.79
N GLN A 5 22.62 -13.06 1.17
CA GLN A 5 22.28 -11.90 1.98
C GLN A 5 21.39 -10.93 1.21
N ASN A 6 21.71 -10.67 -0.05
CA ASN A 6 20.88 -9.80 -0.91
C ASN A 6 19.49 -10.40 -1.10
N THR A 7 19.38 -11.71 -1.27
CA THR A 7 18.10 -12.39 -1.39
C THR A 7 17.30 -12.24 -0.11
N LYS A 8 17.93 -12.39 1.05
CA LYS A 8 17.26 -12.21 2.35
C LYS A 8 16.71 -10.80 2.50
N GLU A 9 17.51 -9.79 2.18
CA GLU A 9 17.08 -8.40 2.24
C GLU A 9 15.92 -8.11 1.28
N THR A 10 15.99 -8.66 0.07
CA THR A 10 14.93 -8.53 -0.91
C THR A 10 13.63 -9.14 -0.38
N ILE A 11 13.69 -10.33 0.21
CA ILE A 11 12.52 -10.99 0.80
C ILE A 11 11.91 -10.13 1.90
N GLU A 12 12.73 -9.55 2.76
CA GLU A 12 12.24 -8.67 3.83
C GLU A 12 11.51 -7.44 3.27
N VAL A 13 12.09 -6.82 2.25
CA VAL A 13 11.46 -5.66 1.58
C VAL A 13 10.12 -6.06 0.98
N LEU A 14 10.08 -7.18 0.25
CA LEU A 14 8.86 -7.64 -0.40
C LEU A 14 7.77 -7.97 0.64
N ASN A 15 8.13 -8.63 1.73
CA ASN A 15 7.18 -8.94 2.80
C ASN A 15 6.65 -7.69 3.48
N ASP A 16 7.48 -6.68 3.68
CA ASP A 16 7.03 -5.40 4.22
C ASP A 16 6.02 -4.73 3.29
N LEU A 17 6.26 -4.78 1.98
CA LEU A 17 5.33 -4.21 1.01
C LEU A 17 4.03 -5.02 0.90
N ILE A 18 4.08 -6.34 1.09
CA ILE A 18 2.88 -7.16 1.19
C ILE A 18 2.01 -6.68 2.35
N GLN A 19 2.61 -6.40 3.50
CA GLN A 19 1.89 -5.91 4.65
C GLN A 19 1.33 -4.51 4.44
N ILE A 20 2.06 -3.64 3.75
CA ILE A 20 1.56 -2.32 3.37
C ILE A 20 0.30 -2.47 2.49
N ASN A 21 0.31 -3.41 1.55
CA ASN A 21 -0.86 -3.66 0.71
C ASN A 21 -2.01 -4.26 1.51
N ASN A 22 -1.73 -5.14 2.49
CA ASN A 22 -2.75 -5.64 3.40
C ASN A 22 -3.39 -4.50 4.19
N ASP A 23 -2.59 -3.57 4.70
CA ASP A 23 -3.09 -2.42 5.44
C ASP A 23 -3.88 -1.47 4.54
N ARG A 24 -3.45 -1.32 3.29
CA ARG A 24 -4.18 -0.52 2.30
C ARG A 24 -5.56 -1.13 2.04
N ILE A 25 -5.65 -2.44 1.90
CA ILE A 25 -6.92 -3.16 1.75
C ILE A 25 -7.82 -2.89 2.96
N THR A 26 -7.30 -3.10 4.17
CA THR A 26 -8.05 -2.87 5.41
C THR A 26 -8.50 -1.42 5.52
N GLY A 27 -7.64 -0.48 5.16
CA GLY A 27 -7.96 0.94 5.19
C GLY A 27 -9.10 1.31 4.26
N TYR A 28 -9.09 0.80 3.04
CA TYR A 28 -10.17 1.07 2.09
C TYR A 28 -11.46 0.34 2.44
N GLU A 29 -11.38 -0.86 3.03
CA GLU A 29 -12.56 -1.53 3.55
C GLU A 29 -13.22 -0.68 4.64
N LYS A 30 -12.41 -0.11 5.52
CA LYS A 30 -12.90 0.80 6.55
C LYS A 30 -13.49 2.08 5.91
N ALA A 31 -12.83 2.63 4.90
CA ALA A 31 -13.32 3.79 4.19
C ALA A 31 -14.71 3.53 3.58
N ILE A 32 -14.92 2.37 3.00
CA ILE A 32 -16.21 1.98 2.44
C ILE A 32 -17.29 1.98 3.55
N LYS A 33 -16.97 1.43 4.72
CA LYS A 33 -17.91 1.40 5.85
C LYS A 33 -18.23 2.79 6.37
N GLU A 34 -17.27 3.70 6.34
CA GLU A 34 -17.45 5.08 6.81
C GLU A 34 -18.11 5.98 5.78
N THR A 35 -18.15 5.56 4.51
CA THR A 35 -18.71 6.34 3.41
C THR A 35 -20.25 6.27 3.46
N LYS A 36 -20.88 7.44 3.32
CA LYS A 36 -22.35 7.54 3.32
C LYS A 36 -22.94 6.86 2.09
N ALA A 37 -24.18 6.40 2.21
CA ALA A 37 -24.89 5.73 1.11
C ALA A 37 -24.98 6.59 -0.15
N GLU A 38 -25.10 7.92 0.01
CA GLU A 38 -25.20 8.87 -1.09
C GLU A 38 -23.89 9.05 -1.86
N ASP A 39 -22.76 8.64 -1.25
CA ASP A 39 -21.44 8.73 -1.87
C ASP A 39 -21.03 7.39 -2.50
N GLU A 40 -21.94 6.79 -3.25
CA GLU A 40 -21.73 5.50 -3.91
C GLU A 40 -20.52 5.50 -4.84
N ASP A 41 -20.25 6.63 -5.50
CA ASP A 41 -19.09 6.80 -6.37
C ASP A 41 -17.78 6.54 -5.63
N LEU A 42 -17.70 6.96 -4.36
CA LEU A 42 -16.50 6.72 -3.54
C LEU A 42 -16.36 5.24 -3.19
N LYS A 43 -17.46 4.56 -2.92
CA LYS A 43 -17.42 3.13 -2.61
C LYS A 43 -16.89 2.32 -3.79
N VAL A 44 -17.32 2.67 -5.00
CA VAL A 44 -16.81 2.04 -6.23
C VAL A 44 -15.33 2.30 -6.40
N LEU A 45 -14.91 3.55 -6.21
CA LEU A 45 -13.48 3.93 -6.29
C LEU A 45 -12.65 3.14 -5.28
N PHE A 46 -13.08 3.09 -4.02
CA PHE A 46 -12.34 2.38 -2.98
C PHE A 46 -12.26 0.88 -3.24
N ALA A 47 -13.31 0.29 -3.80
CA ALA A 47 -13.27 -1.12 -4.22
C ALA A 47 -12.22 -1.34 -5.31
N THR A 48 -12.04 -0.38 -6.21
CA THR A 48 -11.00 -0.42 -7.24
C THR A 48 -9.61 -0.40 -6.61
N MET A 49 -9.42 0.43 -5.58
CA MET A 49 -8.14 0.51 -4.85
C MET A 49 -7.83 -0.80 -4.11
N ILE A 50 -8.86 -1.44 -3.55
CA ILE A 50 -8.72 -2.75 -2.91
C ILE A 50 -8.25 -3.79 -3.93
N ALA A 51 -8.88 -3.81 -5.12
CA ALA A 51 -8.48 -4.74 -6.18
C ALA A 51 -7.04 -4.52 -6.62
N GLU A 52 -6.62 -3.27 -6.74
CA GLU A 52 -5.24 -2.92 -7.08
C GLU A 52 -4.26 -3.43 -6.02
N SER A 53 -4.61 -3.26 -4.74
CA SER A 53 -3.77 -3.74 -3.62
C SER A 53 -3.64 -5.27 -3.64
N HIS A 54 -4.70 -5.98 -3.98
CA HIS A 54 -4.64 -7.44 -4.14
C HIS A 54 -3.72 -7.84 -5.28
N ARG A 55 -3.77 -7.15 -6.41
CA ARG A 55 -2.88 -7.41 -7.54
C ARG A 55 -1.41 -7.18 -7.16
N ASN A 56 -1.14 -6.08 -6.48
CA ASN A 56 0.21 -5.78 -6.00
C ASN A 56 0.70 -6.88 -5.06
N LYS A 57 -0.15 -7.28 -4.12
CA LYS A 57 0.15 -8.29 -3.14
C LYS A 57 0.46 -9.64 -3.79
N ILE A 58 -0.34 -10.05 -4.77
CA ILE A 58 -0.13 -11.31 -5.50
C ILE A 58 1.22 -11.30 -6.22
N ALA A 59 1.56 -10.21 -6.88
CA ALA A 59 2.83 -10.08 -7.59
C ALA A 59 4.01 -10.17 -6.62
N LEU A 60 3.92 -9.47 -5.49
CA LEU A 60 4.96 -9.50 -4.46
C LEU A 60 5.09 -10.90 -3.84
N ALA A 61 3.97 -11.53 -3.52
CA ALA A 61 3.94 -12.87 -2.91
C ALA A 61 4.55 -13.92 -3.85
N THR A 62 4.27 -13.81 -5.14
CA THR A 62 4.83 -14.73 -6.15
C THR A 62 6.36 -14.68 -6.11
N GLU A 63 6.92 -13.47 -6.02
CA GLU A 63 8.37 -13.32 -5.97
C GLU A 63 8.97 -13.86 -4.67
N VAL A 64 8.30 -13.65 -3.54
CA VAL A 64 8.74 -14.20 -2.25
C VAL A 64 8.77 -15.73 -2.31
N GLN A 65 7.73 -16.34 -2.85
CA GLN A 65 7.65 -17.80 -2.98
C GLN A 65 8.70 -18.33 -3.94
N THR A 66 8.96 -17.63 -5.04
CA THR A 66 9.99 -17.99 -6.00
C THR A 66 11.37 -18.02 -5.35
N MET A 67 11.60 -17.13 -4.37
CA MET A 67 12.85 -17.08 -3.62
C MET A 67 12.92 -18.09 -2.48
N GLY A 68 11.89 -18.94 -2.34
CA GLY A 68 11.88 -20.03 -1.36
C GLY A 68 11.48 -19.61 0.05
N ALA A 69 10.89 -18.42 0.21
CA ALA A 69 10.48 -17.91 1.51
C ALA A 69 8.97 -17.97 1.70
N GLU A 70 8.54 -17.77 2.93
CA GLU A 70 7.13 -17.71 3.27
C GLU A 70 6.60 -16.31 3.11
N VAL A 71 5.35 -16.20 2.67
CA VAL A 71 4.65 -14.91 2.51
C VAL A 71 4.06 -14.49 3.85
N GLU A 72 4.25 -13.21 4.20
CA GLU A 72 3.63 -12.63 5.38
C GLU A 72 2.14 -12.39 5.13
N ASN A 73 1.31 -12.95 6.00
CA ASN A 73 -0.16 -12.85 5.86
C ASN A 73 -0.80 -11.90 6.87
N GLY A 74 -0.04 -11.46 7.86
CA GLY A 74 -0.57 -10.59 8.91
C GLY A 74 -0.38 -9.13 8.61
N THR A 75 -0.82 -8.30 9.55
CA THR A 75 -0.60 -6.86 9.54
C THR A 75 0.45 -6.46 10.57
N THR A 76 1.08 -7.44 11.22
CA THR A 76 2.08 -7.18 12.26
C THR A 76 3.46 -7.41 11.70
N THR A 77 4.29 -6.38 11.75
CA THR A 77 5.68 -6.47 11.32
C THR A 77 6.53 -5.52 12.17
N SER A 78 7.81 -5.80 12.21
CA SER A 78 8.79 -4.97 12.89
C SER A 78 9.47 -3.98 11.96
N GLY A 79 9.14 -3.98 10.68
CA GLY A 79 9.78 -3.13 9.67
C GLY A 79 9.45 -1.66 9.81
N LYS A 80 10.36 -0.79 9.44
CA LYS A 80 10.17 0.67 9.44
C LYS A 80 9.09 1.10 8.45
N ILE A 81 8.96 0.37 7.35
CA ILE A 81 7.98 0.63 6.30
C ILE A 81 6.57 0.51 6.87
N TYR A 82 6.33 -0.52 7.66
CA TYR A 82 5.04 -0.78 8.27
C TYR A 82 4.59 0.33 9.23
N ARG A 83 5.51 0.90 9.99
CA ARG A 83 5.18 1.95 10.97
C ARG A 83 4.53 3.16 10.35
N ALA A 84 4.95 3.53 9.15
CA ALA A 84 4.39 4.69 8.46
C ALA A 84 2.88 4.53 8.24
N TRP A 85 2.43 3.32 7.87
CA TRP A 85 1.02 3.04 7.68
C TRP A 85 0.26 2.96 9.01
N MET A 86 0.88 2.38 10.03
CA MET A 86 0.26 2.26 11.37
C MET A 86 -0.12 3.62 11.93
N ASP A 87 0.75 4.61 11.78
CA ASP A 87 0.50 5.95 12.28
C ASP A 87 -0.73 6.59 11.61
N VAL A 88 -0.89 6.38 10.31
CA VAL A 88 -2.03 6.89 9.56
C VAL A 88 -3.32 6.17 9.99
N LYS A 89 -3.25 4.86 10.16
CA LYS A 89 -4.40 4.03 10.53
C LYS A 89 -5.05 4.48 11.83
N ALA A 90 -4.26 5.00 12.76
CA ALA A 90 -4.74 5.45 14.07
C ALA A 90 -5.63 6.69 14.00
N VAL A 91 -5.52 7.48 12.94
CA VAL A 91 -6.29 8.73 12.77
C VAL A 91 -7.43 8.62 11.77
N PHE A 92 -7.74 7.38 11.32
CA PHE A 92 -8.80 7.17 10.34
C PHE A 92 -10.17 7.27 11.03
N THR A 93 -10.75 8.49 11.03
CA THR A 93 -12.03 8.79 11.66
C THR A 93 -12.85 9.71 10.75
N GLY A 94 -14.17 9.71 10.97
CA GLY A 94 -15.09 10.59 10.28
C GLY A 94 -15.85 9.92 9.15
N HIS A 95 -17.00 10.52 8.80
CA HIS A 95 -17.93 9.95 7.83
C HIS A 95 -18.22 10.87 6.65
N ASP A 96 -17.90 12.18 6.74
CA ASP A 96 -18.19 13.08 5.65
C ASP A 96 -17.21 12.84 4.48
N ARG A 97 -17.66 13.22 3.29
CA ARG A 97 -16.91 12.95 2.06
C ARG A 97 -15.48 13.48 2.11
N HIS A 98 -15.31 14.72 2.55
CA HIS A 98 -13.99 15.34 2.62
C HIS A 98 -13.07 14.61 3.59
N THR A 99 -13.56 14.29 4.78
CA THR A 99 -12.78 13.60 5.82
C THR A 99 -12.36 12.21 5.38
N VAL A 100 -13.28 11.46 4.78
CA VAL A 100 -12.96 10.11 4.28
C VAL A 100 -11.86 10.20 3.21
N LEU A 101 -11.99 11.13 2.26
CA LEU A 101 -10.97 11.30 1.22
C LEU A 101 -9.63 11.76 1.78
N ALA A 102 -9.64 12.67 2.77
CA ALA A 102 -8.41 13.12 3.42
C ALA A 102 -7.69 11.96 4.12
N ASN A 103 -8.44 11.09 4.78
CA ASN A 103 -7.87 9.91 5.43
C ASN A 103 -7.27 8.94 4.41
N CYS A 104 -7.96 8.74 3.29
CA CYS A 104 -7.45 7.89 2.21
C CYS A 104 -6.16 8.47 1.60
N GLU A 105 -6.11 9.80 1.40
CA GLU A 105 -4.90 10.44 0.89
C GLU A 105 -3.72 10.22 1.84
N ALA A 106 -3.94 10.36 3.14
CA ALA A 106 -2.89 10.13 4.13
C ALA A 106 -2.38 8.68 4.06
N GLY A 107 -3.28 7.72 3.88
CA GLY A 107 -2.91 6.32 3.69
C GLY A 107 -2.11 6.10 2.41
N GLU A 108 -2.52 6.73 1.31
CA GLU A 108 -1.77 6.64 0.06
C GLU A 108 -0.39 7.28 0.16
N ASP A 109 -0.26 8.39 0.90
CA ASP A 109 1.05 9.00 1.17
C ASP A 109 1.96 8.05 1.92
N ALA A 110 1.43 7.34 2.92
CA ALA A 110 2.21 6.35 3.68
C ALA A 110 2.66 5.20 2.77
N ALA A 111 1.78 4.71 1.90
CA ALA A 111 2.12 3.64 0.96
C ALA A 111 3.19 4.10 -0.04
N LYS A 112 3.09 5.32 -0.54
CA LYS A 112 4.10 5.89 -1.44
C LYS A 112 5.47 5.97 -0.76
N ARG A 113 5.50 6.43 0.48
CA ARG A 113 6.75 6.49 1.25
C ARG A 113 7.33 5.11 1.47
N ALA A 114 6.50 4.12 1.72
CA ALA A 114 6.95 2.73 1.90
C ALA A 114 7.64 2.21 0.63
N TYR A 115 7.04 2.45 -0.53
CA TYR A 115 7.66 2.05 -1.80
C TYR A 115 8.93 2.82 -2.08
N HIS A 116 8.95 4.12 -1.75
CA HIS A 116 10.16 4.93 -1.91
C HIS A 116 11.30 4.37 -1.05
N THR A 117 11.03 4.05 0.22
CA THR A 117 12.03 3.45 1.12
C THR A 117 12.49 2.10 0.59
N ALA A 118 11.57 1.28 0.10
CA ALA A 118 11.91 -0.02 -0.48
C ALA A 118 12.88 0.13 -1.66
N LEU A 119 12.64 1.12 -2.52
CA LEU A 119 13.46 1.37 -3.71
C LEU A 119 14.84 1.94 -3.40
N GLU A 120 15.08 2.38 -2.17
CA GLU A 120 16.42 2.82 -1.73
C GLU A 120 17.37 1.64 -1.49
N HIS A 121 16.86 0.41 -1.39
CA HIS A 121 17.69 -0.76 -1.17
C HIS A 121 18.46 -1.11 -2.45
N GLU A 122 19.77 -1.06 -2.39
CA GLU A 122 20.63 -1.31 -3.54
C GLU A 122 20.70 -2.78 -3.92
N SER A 123 20.35 -3.67 -2.99
CA SER A 123 20.42 -5.12 -3.19
C SER A 123 19.29 -5.68 -4.03
N LEU A 124 18.27 -4.88 -4.38
CA LEU A 124 17.14 -5.34 -5.16
C LEU A 124 17.56 -5.74 -6.58
N PRO A 125 17.19 -6.96 -7.05
CA PRO A 125 17.39 -7.29 -8.46
C PRO A 125 16.66 -6.32 -9.38
N ALA A 126 17.20 -6.12 -10.59
CA ALA A 126 16.65 -5.14 -11.53
C ALA A 126 15.18 -5.40 -11.84
N TYR A 127 14.78 -6.65 -12.03
CA TYR A 127 13.38 -6.97 -12.36
C TYR A 127 12.43 -6.71 -11.19
N ILE A 128 12.89 -6.89 -9.96
CA ILE A 128 12.12 -6.53 -8.76
C ILE A 128 11.96 -5.03 -8.67
N ARG A 129 13.05 -4.29 -8.86
CA ARG A 129 13.04 -2.83 -8.83
C ARG A 129 12.05 -2.28 -9.85
N GLU A 130 12.06 -2.84 -11.07
CA GLU A 130 11.14 -2.42 -12.11
C GLU A 130 9.68 -2.67 -11.73
N MET A 131 9.39 -3.83 -11.13
CA MET A 131 8.05 -4.15 -10.62
C MET A 131 7.61 -3.15 -9.55
N LEU A 132 8.49 -2.82 -8.61
CA LEU A 132 8.18 -1.89 -7.53
C LEU A 132 7.96 -0.46 -8.07
N VAL A 133 8.74 -0.04 -9.05
CA VAL A 133 8.56 1.27 -9.70
C VAL A 133 7.18 1.34 -10.36
N GLN A 134 6.77 0.27 -11.03
CA GLN A 134 5.45 0.22 -11.66
C GLN A 134 4.34 0.29 -10.63
N GLN A 135 4.44 -0.48 -9.54
CA GLN A 135 3.46 -0.45 -8.47
C GLN A 135 3.40 0.93 -7.80
N GLN A 136 4.55 1.55 -7.58
CA GLN A 136 4.61 2.90 -7.03
C GLN A 136 3.91 3.90 -7.93
N GLY A 137 4.11 3.78 -9.24
CA GLY A 137 3.44 4.63 -10.22
C GLY A 137 1.92 4.53 -10.13
N ASN A 138 1.40 3.32 -9.95
CA ASN A 138 -0.03 3.11 -9.75
C ASN A 138 -0.52 3.75 -8.46
N LEU A 139 0.26 3.66 -7.39
CA LEU A 139 -0.08 4.31 -6.11
C LEU A 139 -0.09 5.83 -6.24
N MET A 140 0.83 6.38 -7.00
CA MET A 140 0.88 7.83 -7.24
C MET A 140 -0.35 8.30 -8.00
N ALA A 141 -0.78 7.54 -9.01
CA ALA A 141 -1.99 7.85 -9.76
C ALA A 141 -3.22 7.80 -8.85
N SER A 142 -3.31 6.78 -7.97
CA SER A 142 -4.40 6.66 -7.00
C SER A 142 -4.40 7.83 -6.01
N HIS A 143 -3.23 8.20 -5.50
CA HIS A 143 -3.08 9.32 -4.59
C HIS A 143 -3.58 10.61 -5.24
N ASP A 144 -3.20 10.87 -6.49
CA ASP A 144 -3.58 12.08 -7.19
C ASP A 144 -5.08 12.13 -7.45
N GLU A 145 -5.69 10.99 -7.75
CA GLU A 145 -7.14 10.90 -7.93
C GLU A 145 -7.88 11.20 -6.63
N ILE A 146 -7.45 10.61 -5.52
CA ILE A 146 -8.03 10.86 -4.19
C ILE A 146 -7.87 12.34 -3.82
N LYS A 147 -6.69 12.89 -4.02
CA LYS A 147 -6.41 14.30 -3.73
C LYS A 147 -7.30 15.24 -4.53
N SER A 148 -7.46 14.96 -5.82
CA SER A 148 -8.29 15.75 -6.70
C SER A 148 -9.75 15.76 -6.23
N LEU A 149 -10.27 14.59 -5.86
CA LEU A 149 -11.64 14.47 -5.34
C LEU A 149 -11.80 15.21 -4.01
N ARG A 150 -10.82 15.10 -3.12
CA ARG A 150 -10.84 15.83 -1.85
C ARG A 150 -10.91 17.34 -2.08
N ASP A 151 -10.09 17.83 -2.99
CA ASP A 151 -9.99 19.28 -3.26
C ASP A 151 -11.26 19.84 -3.86
N GLN A 152 -12.06 19.03 -4.56
CA GLN A 152 -13.35 19.46 -5.10
C GLN A 152 -14.36 19.79 -4.00
N TYR A 153 -14.19 19.26 -2.81
CA TYR A 153 -15.12 19.40 -1.69
C TYR A 153 -14.47 20.07 -0.47
N ALA A 154 -13.39 20.77 -0.70
CA ALA A 154 -12.68 21.46 0.37
C ALA A 154 -13.45 22.69 0.89
#